data_750f4f460004ddb4b89ae2e3f4049fee
#
_entry.id   750f4f460004ddb4b89ae2e3f4049fee
#
_cell.length_a   1.000
_cell.length_b   1.000
_cell.length_c   1.000
_cell.angle_alpha   90.00
_cell.angle_beta   90.00
_cell.angle_gamma   90.00
#
_symmetry.space_group_name_H-M   'P 1'
#
loop_
_entity.id
_entity.type
_entity.pdbx_description
1 polymer ?
#
loop_
_entity_poly.entity_id
_entity_poly.type
_entity_poly.pdbx_seq_one_letter_code
_entity_poly.pdbx_strand_id
1 'polypeptide(L)'
;MDFGSNDFGKFTERERIKPSIRSIKREKTSLAGRDFSPRTLARMATELEHTLASAASLEGTSLHTGQKVSLTIKPAPEGHGFKFRRIDLPDQPFIDADVDKVQTVERATTLAQGSVKVHTVEHVISALTGMGVDNAIIEMDANEPPIGDGSSRPFVELIKKAGIVAQKAPRKVWEIREPIHQESGDGSIVTIVPSKTFRVSVTNVGPDGRFTQYFSSEVTPELYESEIAPARTFVYYEDVKPLLDKGLIKGGSLENAVVVRGNEVMSKEALRYSNEFARHKALDLIGDLMLSGKRILGHVIAVKPGHGPNTQMAATVKREYSRMRSMVPPINIPKGEAVLDIHDVLKILPHRYPFLLVDRIIDFEGDTKCTGIKNVTMNEPFFPGHFPGHPVMPGVLQLEAMAQVSSVLMLRKPENQGKIGYFMSADSVKWRRPVLPGDTLFIEAEVIKIRGSIGQTRARCLVNGEVVSEGELKFALVAS
;
A
#
# COMPACT_ATOMS: atom_id res chain seq x y z
N MET A 1 42.28 -52.43 19.30
CA MET A 1 41.10 -53.15 19.81
C MET A 1 40.03 -53.08 18.77
N ASP A 2 39.83 -54.22 18.12
CA ASP A 2 38.81 -54.50 17.10
C ASP A 2 37.42 -54.45 17.64
N PHE A 3 36.50 -53.93 16.88
CA PHE A 3 35.07 -54.29 16.82
C PHE A 3 34.61 -53.80 15.44
N GLY A 4 34.29 -54.58 14.48
CA GLY A 4 33.45 -55.77 14.38
C GLY A 4 32.33 -55.39 13.40
N SER A 5 32.49 -55.89 12.17
CA SER A 5 31.59 -55.76 10.99
C SER A 5 30.28 -56.52 11.18
N ASN A 6 29.28 -56.13 10.39
CA ASN A 6 28.07 -56.84 9.95
C ASN A 6 26.75 -56.48 10.66
N ASP A 7 25.86 -55.79 9.91
CA ASP A 7 24.69 -56.46 9.32
C ASP A 7 23.96 -55.51 8.34
N PHE A 8 24.26 -55.67 7.04
CA PHE A 8 23.39 -55.24 5.97
C PHE A 8 22.69 -56.47 5.40
N GLY A 9 21.52 -56.79 5.96
CA GLY A 9 20.63 -57.85 5.54
C GLY A 9 19.42 -57.33 4.80
N LYS A 10 19.48 -57.47 3.48
CA LYS A 10 18.38 -57.82 2.53
C LYS A 10 16.98 -57.25 2.78
N PHE A 11 16.59 -56.20 2.04
CA PHE A 11 15.20 -56.03 1.65
C PHE A 11 15.03 -56.34 0.13
N THR A 12 14.28 -57.39 -0.15
CA THR A 12 13.88 -57.83 -1.46
C THR A 12 12.76 -56.99 -2.03
N GLU A 13 12.84 -56.78 -3.35
CA GLU A 13 11.78 -56.23 -4.20
C GLU A 13 10.41 -56.84 -3.98
N ARG A 14 9.40 -56.02 -4.20
CA ARG A 14 7.99 -56.24 -4.52
C ARG A 14 7.01 -55.84 -3.42
N GLU A 15 6.56 -54.59 -3.56
CA GLU A 15 5.11 -54.32 -3.54
C GLU A 15 4.82 -53.02 -4.29
N ARG A 16 4.35 -53.15 -5.54
CA ARG A 16 3.82 -52.05 -6.33
C ARG A 16 2.46 -51.67 -5.76
N ILE A 17 2.40 -50.54 -5.07
CA ILE A 17 1.10 -49.91 -4.73
C ILE A 17 0.59 -49.23 -5.99
N LYS A 18 -0.48 -49.75 -6.58
CA LYS A 18 -1.25 -49.11 -7.62
C LYS A 18 -2.02 -47.95 -7.02
N PRO A 19 -1.93 -46.72 -7.58
CA PRO A 19 -2.79 -45.64 -7.13
C PRO A 19 -4.23 -45.91 -7.63
N SER A 20 -5.15 -46.13 -6.70
CA SER A 20 -6.58 -46.16 -6.95
C SER A 20 -7.05 -44.72 -7.24
N ILE A 21 -7.25 -44.40 -8.51
CA ILE A 21 -7.89 -43.13 -8.93
C ILE A 21 -9.39 -43.33 -8.68
N ARG A 22 -9.88 -42.89 -7.51
CA ARG A 22 -11.30 -42.63 -7.32
C ARG A 22 -11.67 -41.38 -8.10
N SER A 23 -12.55 -41.55 -9.06
CA SER A 23 -13.15 -40.46 -9.84
C SER A 23 -13.83 -39.45 -8.91
N ILE A 24 -13.24 -38.29 -8.76
CA ILE A 24 -13.89 -37.13 -8.13
C ILE A 24 -14.87 -36.58 -9.17
N LYS A 25 -16.17 -36.83 -8.94
CA LYS A 25 -17.24 -36.14 -9.67
C LYS A 25 -17.08 -34.66 -9.52
N ARG A 26 -16.83 -33.98 -10.63
CA ARG A 26 -16.88 -32.51 -10.71
C ARG A 26 -18.34 -32.09 -10.47
N GLU A 27 -18.66 -31.66 -9.25
CA GLU A 27 -19.83 -30.83 -9.03
C GLU A 27 -19.58 -29.48 -9.69
N LYS A 28 -20.33 -29.19 -10.73
CA LYS A 28 -20.45 -27.87 -11.31
C LYS A 28 -21.21 -26.99 -10.30
N THR A 29 -20.52 -26.37 -9.35
CA THR A 29 -21.09 -25.27 -8.60
C THR A 29 -21.19 -24.06 -9.51
N SER A 30 -22.41 -23.79 -9.97
CA SER A 30 -22.78 -22.59 -10.70
C SER A 30 -22.48 -21.35 -9.84
N LEU A 31 -21.61 -20.46 -10.34
CA LEU A 31 -21.33 -19.14 -9.78
C LEU A 31 -22.42 -18.11 -10.16
N ALA A 32 -23.68 -18.55 -10.24
CA ALA A 32 -24.83 -17.66 -10.43
C ALA A 32 -25.53 -17.49 -9.09
N GLY A 33 -25.44 -16.28 -8.51
CA GLY A 33 -26.25 -15.89 -7.35
C GLY A 33 -25.45 -15.45 -6.12
N ARG A 34 -24.48 -14.54 -6.25
CA ARG A 34 -24.06 -13.72 -5.12
C ARG A 34 -24.73 -12.35 -5.25
N ASP A 35 -25.71 -12.14 -4.39
CA ASP A 35 -26.43 -10.87 -4.22
C ASP A 35 -25.46 -9.79 -3.73
N PHE A 36 -25.07 -8.89 -4.64
CA PHE A 36 -24.34 -7.66 -4.33
C PHE A 36 -25.33 -6.56 -3.96
N SER A 37 -26.16 -6.82 -2.95
CA SER A 37 -27.01 -5.76 -2.44
C SER A 37 -26.18 -4.67 -1.69
N PRO A 38 -26.60 -3.41 -1.73
CA PRO A 38 -25.95 -2.32 -0.97
C PRO A 38 -25.84 -2.59 0.53
N ARG A 39 -26.61 -3.55 1.07
CA ARG A 39 -26.54 -4.00 2.47
C ARG A 39 -25.31 -4.85 2.79
N THR A 40 -24.69 -5.49 1.81
CA THR A 40 -23.45 -6.28 2.01
C THR A 40 -22.22 -5.36 2.05
N LEU A 41 -22.25 -4.20 1.40
CA LEU A 41 -21.22 -3.16 1.50
C LEU A 41 -21.28 -2.34 2.79
N ALA A 42 -22.45 -2.28 3.46
CA ALA A 42 -22.63 -1.53 4.71
C ALA A 42 -22.19 -2.29 5.98
N ARG A 43 -21.63 -3.50 5.86
CA ARG A 43 -21.24 -4.35 7.01
C ARG A 43 -19.74 -4.46 7.25
N MET A 44 -18.91 -3.68 6.59
CA MET A 44 -17.58 -3.38 7.09
C MET A 44 -17.74 -2.21 8.08
N ALA A 45 -17.95 -2.53 9.35
CA ALA A 45 -17.74 -1.54 10.40
C ALA A 45 -16.34 -0.99 10.14
N THR A 46 -16.25 0.30 9.81
CA THR A 46 -14.98 0.96 9.54
C THR A 46 -14.21 0.90 10.85
N GLU A 47 -13.20 0.03 10.93
CA GLU A 47 -12.33 0.01 12.12
C GLU A 47 -11.76 1.41 12.30
N LEU A 48 -11.72 1.87 13.53
CA LEU A 48 -11.15 3.18 13.86
C LEU A 48 -9.62 3.09 13.97
N GLU A 49 -8.94 4.20 13.71
CA GLU A 49 -7.53 4.32 14.05
C GLU A 49 -7.33 4.20 15.57
N HIS A 50 -6.17 3.70 15.98
CA HIS A 50 -5.79 3.56 17.37
C HIS A 50 -4.48 4.28 17.66
N THR A 51 -4.39 4.84 18.86
CA THR A 51 -3.17 5.40 19.42
C THR A 51 -2.95 4.88 20.84
N LEU A 52 -1.87 5.29 21.47
CA LEU A 52 -1.57 4.96 22.86
C LEU A 52 -2.43 5.78 23.84
N ALA A 53 -2.78 5.22 24.98
CA ALA A 53 -3.54 5.96 26.01
C ALA A 53 -2.63 6.91 26.80
N SER A 54 -1.37 6.53 27.02
CA SER A 54 -0.39 7.30 27.78
C SER A 54 1.03 7.07 27.23
N ALA A 55 1.99 7.85 27.71
CA ALA A 55 3.40 7.62 27.42
C ALA A 55 3.95 6.49 28.28
N ALA A 56 4.87 5.69 27.71
CA ALA A 56 5.63 4.68 28.42
C ALA A 56 7.07 4.62 27.89
N SER A 57 8.03 4.32 28.78
CA SER A 57 9.47 4.31 28.46
C SER A 57 10.08 2.95 28.69
N LEU A 58 11.10 2.64 27.89
CA LEU A 58 11.94 1.45 27.93
C LEU A 58 13.40 1.90 27.85
N GLU A 59 14.21 1.48 28.81
CA GLU A 59 15.66 1.72 28.81
C GLU A 59 16.39 0.45 28.44
N GLY A 60 17.51 0.58 27.77
CA GLY A 60 18.33 -0.56 27.39
C GLY A 60 19.60 -0.17 26.65
N THR A 61 20.20 -1.14 25.97
CA THR A 61 21.40 -0.95 25.15
C THR A 61 21.06 -1.25 23.70
N SER A 62 21.55 -0.45 22.79
CA SER A 62 21.39 -0.63 21.33
C SER A 62 22.31 -1.73 20.82
N LEU A 63 21.89 -2.42 19.73
CA LEU A 63 22.60 -3.58 19.18
C LEU A 63 23.93 -3.20 18.51
N HIS A 64 23.89 -2.25 17.58
CA HIS A 64 25.06 -1.92 16.75
C HIS A 64 26.01 -0.97 17.44
N THR A 65 25.50 0.06 18.08
CA THR A 65 26.33 1.08 18.72
C THR A 65 26.78 0.71 20.14
N GLY A 66 26.04 -0.17 20.82
CA GLY A 66 26.28 -0.54 22.22
C GLY A 66 26.01 0.61 23.20
N GLN A 67 25.33 1.67 22.77
CA GLN A 67 25.00 2.84 23.60
C GLN A 67 23.79 2.55 24.48
N LYS A 68 23.76 3.13 25.67
CA LYS A 68 22.52 3.18 26.46
C LYS A 68 21.54 4.10 25.76
N VAL A 69 20.29 3.71 25.76
CA VAL A 69 19.20 4.44 25.11
C VAL A 69 17.92 4.32 25.93
N SER A 70 17.23 5.45 26.03
CA SER A 70 15.86 5.52 26.52
C SER A 70 14.93 5.78 25.35
N LEU A 71 13.97 4.88 25.17
CA LEU A 71 12.92 4.98 24.15
C LEU A 71 11.58 5.20 24.86
N THR A 72 10.84 6.23 24.42
CA THR A 72 9.51 6.56 24.94
C THR A 72 8.51 6.55 23.81
N ILE A 73 7.48 5.69 23.90
CA ILE A 73 6.33 5.75 23.00
C ILE A 73 5.26 6.68 23.59
N LYS A 74 4.66 7.51 22.74
CA LYS A 74 3.65 8.52 23.12
C LYS A 74 2.43 8.47 22.21
N PRO A 75 1.25 8.90 22.72
CA PRO A 75 0.09 9.13 21.88
C PRO A 75 0.39 10.10 20.73
N ALA A 76 -0.27 9.89 19.59
CA ALA A 76 -0.20 10.79 18.44
C ALA A 76 -1.61 11.07 17.87
N PRO A 77 -1.83 12.21 17.21
CA PRO A 77 -3.12 12.53 16.62
C PRO A 77 -3.50 11.60 15.47
N GLU A 78 -4.75 11.66 15.05
CA GLU A 78 -5.29 10.92 13.92
C GLU A 78 -4.50 11.17 12.63
N GLY A 79 -4.21 10.11 11.88
CA GLY A 79 -3.47 10.18 10.62
C GLY A 79 -1.99 10.52 10.75
N HIS A 80 -1.44 10.54 11.98
CA HIS A 80 -0.02 10.86 12.22
C HIS A 80 0.91 9.78 11.68
N GLY A 81 0.50 8.50 11.75
CA GLY A 81 1.38 7.36 11.50
C GLY A 81 2.42 7.20 12.61
N PHE A 82 3.53 6.55 12.27
CA PHE A 82 4.66 6.41 13.19
C PHE A 82 5.75 7.39 12.84
N LYS A 83 6.28 8.11 13.84
CA LYS A 83 7.40 9.03 13.67
C LYS A 83 8.40 8.86 14.80
N PHE A 84 9.66 8.79 14.43
CA PHE A 84 10.78 8.81 15.37
C PHE A 84 11.17 10.26 15.66
N ARG A 85 11.42 10.57 16.92
CA ARG A 85 11.89 11.87 17.37
C ARG A 85 13.22 11.74 18.11
N ARG A 86 14.27 12.38 17.63
CA ARG A 86 15.61 12.38 18.24
C ARG A 86 15.72 13.52 19.24
N ILE A 87 15.44 13.22 20.53
CA ILE A 87 15.39 14.21 21.60
C ILE A 87 16.79 14.63 22.12
N ASP A 88 17.82 13.90 21.74
CA ASP A 88 19.24 14.20 22.01
C ASP A 88 19.85 15.20 21.03
N LEU A 89 19.16 15.52 19.93
CA LEU A 89 19.64 16.46 18.92
C LEU A 89 18.98 17.85 19.07
N PRO A 90 19.67 18.92 18.65
CA PRO A 90 19.06 20.26 18.54
C PRO A 90 17.76 20.18 17.71
N ASP A 91 16.77 21.00 18.07
CA ASP A 91 15.45 21.08 17.43
C ASP A 91 14.63 19.77 17.49
N GLN A 92 15.15 18.72 18.11
CA GLN A 92 14.50 17.43 18.30
C GLN A 92 13.78 16.91 17.04
N PRO A 93 14.51 16.69 15.96
CA PRO A 93 13.93 16.44 14.65
C PRO A 93 13.13 15.13 14.60
N PHE A 94 12.08 15.14 13.76
CA PHE A 94 11.28 13.97 13.44
C PHE A 94 11.78 13.30 12.17
N ILE A 95 11.65 11.96 12.13
CA ILE A 95 11.80 11.14 10.94
C ILE A 95 10.54 10.31 10.80
N ASP A 96 9.85 10.43 9.68
CA ASP A 96 8.68 9.59 9.38
C ASP A 96 9.11 8.13 9.20
N ALA A 97 8.35 7.19 9.76
CA ALA A 97 8.50 5.77 9.48
C ALA A 97 7.88 5.48 8.09
N ASP A 98 8.62 5.85 7.07
CA ASP A 98 8.20 5.81 5.67
C ASP A 98 9.32 5.24 4.80
N VAL A 99 8.96 4.46 3.79
CA VAL A 99 9.92 3.80 2.90
C VAL A 99 10.78 4.79 2.11
N ASP A 100 10.29 6.02 1.84
CA ASP A 100 11.06 7.06 1.17
C ASP A 100 12.19 7.61 2.06
N LYS A 101 12.20 7.26 3.35
CA LYS A 101 13.24 7.61 4.32
C LYS A 101 14.26 6.48 4.55
N VAL A 102 14.04 5.31 3.95
CA VAL A 102 14.99 4.20 4.06
C VAL A 102 16.30 4.57 3.36
N GLN A 103 17.40 4.52 4.11
CA GLN A 103 18.75 4.85 3.61
C GLN A 103 19.58 3.59 3.38
N THR A 104 19.58 2.66 4.35
CA THR A 104 20.32 1.40 4.28
C THR A 104 19.49 0.28 4.86
N VAL A 105 19.71 -0.93 4.35
CA VAL A 105 19.02 -2.15 4.76
C VAL A 105 20.01 -3.27 5.10
N GLU A 106 21.26 -2.91 5.34
CA GLU A 106 22.30 -3.87 5.70
C GLU A 106 22.12 -4.29 7.16
N ARG A 107 21.63 -5.51 7.38
CA ARG A 107 21.37 -6.17 8.69
C ARG A 107 20.30 -5.53 9.58
N ALA A 108 19.84 -4.33 9.24
CA ALA A 108 18.75 -3.62 9.92
C ALA A 108 18.20 -2.55 8.99
N THR A 109 16.98 -2.12 9.21
CA THR A 109 16.39 -1.03 8.46
C THR A 109 16.74 0.31 9.11
N THR A 110 17.39 1.18 8.33
CA THR A 110 17.80 2.53 8.76
C THR A 110 16.99 3.58 8.05
N LEU A 111 16.33 4.44 8.82
CA LEU A 111 15.66 5.64 8.32
C LEU A 111 16.58 6.86 8.46
N ALA A 112 16.53 7.78 7.48
CA ALA A 112 17.30 9.01 7.51
C ALA A 112 16.52 10.21 6.95
N GLN A 113 16.80 11.38 7.51
CA GLN A 113 16.37 12.67 7.00
C GLN A 113 17.50 13.68 7.15
N GLY A 114 18.15 14.02 6.03
CA GLY A 114 19.40 14.77 6.07
C GLY A 114 20.50 14.00 6.81
N SER A 115 21.09 14.60 7.83
CA SER A 115 22.13 13.98 8.67
C SER A 115 21.58 13.14 9.82
N VAL A 116 20.27 13.25 10.11
CA VAL A 116 19.61 12.55 11.22
C VAL A 116 19.27 11.13 10.81
N LYS A 117 19.62 10.15 11.64
CA LYS A 117 19.39 8.73 11.36
C LYS A 117 18.79 8.02 12.57
N VAL A 118 17.98 6.99 12.27
CA VAL A 118 17.51 5.99 13.23
C VAL A 118 17.71 4.60 12.64
N HIS A 119 18.45 3.76 13.36
CA HIS A 119 18.76 2.39 12.95
C HIS A 119 17.80 1.39 13.60
N THR A 120 17.70 0.17 13.05
CA THR A 120 17.00 -0.98 13.67
C THR A 120 15.55 -0.64 14.05
N VAL A 121 14.81 -0.02 13.12
CA VAL A 121 13.44 0.46 13.38
C VAL A 121 12.39 -0.62 13.31
N GLU A 122 12.69 -1.74 12.66
CA GLU A 122 11.77 -2.82 12.30
C GLU A 122 11.07 -3.44 13.51
N HIS A 123 11.78 -3.68 14.61
CA HIS A 123 11.21 -4.36 15.79
C HIS A 123 10.13 -3.52 16.49
N VAL A 124 10.38 -2.23 16.70
CA VAL A 124 9.40 -1.33 17.34
C VAL A 124 8.21 -1.06 16.44
N ILE A 125 8.44 -0.86 15.13
CA ILE A 125 7.37 -0.66 14.16
C ILE A 125 6.52 -1.94 14.04
N SER A 126 7.16 -3.12 14.03
CA SER A 126 6.47 -4.41 14.01
C SER A 126 5.58 -4.58 15.25
N ALA A 127 6.06 -4.24 16.44
CA ALA A 127 5.28 -4.31 17.67
C ALA A 127 4.06 -3.38 17.64
N LEU A 128 4.23 -2.10 17.28
CA LEU A 128 3.13 -1.15 17.16
C LEU A 128 2.09 -1.62 16.13
N THR A 129 2.56 -2.09 14.97
CA THR A 129 1.69 -2.63 13.91
C THR A 129 0.95 -3.88 14.38
N GLY A 130 1.66 -4.86 14.93
CA GLY A 130 1.10 -6.13 15.39
C GLY A 130 0.07 -5.96 16.50
N MET A 131 0.32 -5.03 17.42
CA MET A 131 -0.60 -4.71 18.53
C MET A 131 -1.77 -3.80 18.14
N GLY A 132 -1.89 -3.41 16.88
CA GLY A 132 -3.05 -2.66 16.41
C GLY A 132 -2.96 -1.15 16.56
N VAL A 133 -1.80 -0.58 16.90
CA VAL A 133 -1.58 0.88 16.96
C VAL A 133 -1.41 1.42 15.54
N ASP A 134 -2.00 2.57 15.24
CA ASP A 134 -1.90 3.25 13.94
C ASP A 134 -1.09 4.54 14.03
N ASN A 135 -1.11 5.21 15.18
CA ASN A 135 -0.51 6.52 15.39
C ASN A 135 0.32 6.54 16.68
N ALA A 136 1.62 6.81 16.58
CA ALA A 136 2.51 6.93 17.72
C ALA A 136 3.73 7.83 17.43
N ILE A 137 4.20 8.57 18.46
CA ILE A 137 5.49 9.22 18.47
C ILE A 137 6.46 8.31 19.23
N ILE A 138 7.63 8.07 18.66
CA ILE A 138 8.70 7.24 19.23
C ILE A 138 9.88 8.15 19.51
N GLU A 139 10.02 8.62 20.76
CA GLU A 139 11.13 9.48 21.17
C GLU A 139 12.33 8.63 21.59
N MET A 140 13.52 9.07 21.23
CA MET A 140 14.78 8.41 21.55
C MET A 140 15.88 9.42 21.83
N ASP A 141 16.74 9.12 22.81
CA ASP A 141 17.94 9.90 23.14
C ASP A 141 19.23 9.34 22.52
N ALA A 142 19.10 8.41 21.56
CA ALA A 142 20.16 7.84 20.73
C ALA A 142 19.66 7.50 19.33
N ASN A 143 20.55 7.08 18.44
CA ASN A 143 20.23 6.79 17.04
C ASN A 143 19.73 5.36 16.78
N GLU A 144 19.53 4.56 17.82
CA GLU A 144 19.07 3.16 17.67
C GLU A 144 18.24 2.76 18.90
N PRO A 145 17.05 2.11 18.72
CA PRO A 145 16.24 1.59 19.82
C PRO A 145 17.01 0.61 20.71
N PRO A 146 16.56 0.39 21.97
CA PRO A 146 17.12 -0.68 22.80
C PRO A 146 16.78 -2.03 22.18
N ILE A 147 17.77 -2.93 22.08
CA ILE A 147 17.57 -4.25 21.48
C ILE A 147 16.76 -5.19 22.38
N GLY A 148 16.73 -4.95 23.68
CA GLY A 148 16.07 -5.81 24.65
C GLY A 148 16.63 -7.23 24.63
N ASP A 149 15.75 -8.21 24.51
CA ASP A 149 16.09 -9.63 24.37
C ASP A 149 16.27 -10.08 22.89
N GLY A 150 16.33 -9.15 21.95
CA GLY A 150 16.43 -9.42 20.53
C GLY A 150 15.11 -9.73 19.84
N SER A 151 13.98 -9.60 20.54
CA SER A 151 12.63 -9.80 20.02
C SER A 151 11.80 -8.51 20.10
N SER A 152 10.57 -8.54 19.63
CA SER A 152 9.61 -7.41 19.81
C SER A 152 8.84 -7.49 21.13
N ARG A 153 9.01 -8.55 21.95
CA ARG A 153 8.29 -8.71 23.21
C ARG A 153 8.44 -7.52 24.16
N PRO A 154 9.65 -6.94 24.38
CA PRO A 154 9.80 -5.77 25.26
C PRO A 154 8.97 -4.57 24.80
N PHE A 155 8.82 -4.38 23.49
CA PHE A 155 7.99 -3.31 22.92
C PHE A 155 6.50 -3.62 23.06
N VAL A 156 6.07 -4.89 22.95
CA VAL A 156 4.69 -5.30 23.23
C VAL A 156 4.33 -5.02 24.71
N GLU A 157 5.20 -5.36 25.63
CA GLU A 157 5.03 -5.07 27.07
C GLU A 157 4.94 -3.55 27.31
N LEU A 158 5.76 -2.77 26.62
CA LEU A 158 5.73 -1.30 26.67
C LEU A 158 4.40 -0.75 26.16
N ILE A 159 3.89 -1.26 25.02
CA ILE A 159 2.60 -0.87 24.44
C ILE A 159 1.44 -1.23 25.38
N LYS A 160 1.48 -2.41 25.99
CA LYS A 160 0.47 -2.83 26.98
C LYS A 160 0.48 -1.92 28.22
N LYS A 161 1.66 -1.50 28.67
CA LYS A 161 1.82 -0.55 29.80
C LYS A 161 1.25 0.83 29.41
N ALA A 162 1.47 1.29 28.18
CA ALA A 162 0.94 2.56 27.67
C ALA A 162 -0.58 2.51 27.49
N GLY A 163 -1.15 1.33 27.22
CA GLY A 163 -2.55 1.14 26.85
C GLY A 163 -2.83 1.58 25.41
N ILE A 164 -3.90 1.07 24.81
CA ILE A 164 -4.33 1.40 23.46
C ILE A 164 -5.75 1.96 23.51
N VAL A 165 -6.00 3.06 22.79
CA VAL A 165 -7.31 3.72 22.72
C VAL A 165 -7.71 3.96 21.28
N ALA A 166 -9.01 3.78 20.97
CA ALA A 166 -9.57 4.09 19.68
C ALA A 166 -9.67 5.61 19.49
N GLN A 167 -9.42 6.06 18.27
CA GLN A 167 -9.61 7.44 17.82
C GLN A 167 -10.93 7.58 17.05
N LYS A 168 -11.24 8.76 16.51
CA LYS A 168 -12.49 8.99 15.77
C LYS A 168 -12.36 8.76 14.27
N ALA A 169 -11.15 8.86 13.73
CA ALA A 169 -10.90 8.67 12.31
C ALA A 169 -11.02 7.20 11.90
N PRO A 170 -11.59 6.91 10.72
CA PRO A 170 -11.61 5.56 10.18
C PRO A 170 -10.20 5.11 9.80
N ARG A 171 -9.85 3.87 10.19
CA ARG A 171 -8.57 3.26 9.84
C ARG A 171 -8.40 3.15 8.34
N LYS A 172 -7.29 3.65 7.83
CA LYS A 172 -6.93 3.56 6.43
C LYS A 172 -6.14 2.28 6.20
N VAL A 173 -6.70 1.39 5.39
CA VAL A 173 -6.06 0.14 5.01
C VAL A 173 -5.80 0.09 3.51
N TRP A 174 -4.77 -0.65 3.12
CA TRP A 174 -4.52 -1.01 1.75
C TRP A 174 -5.08 -2.41 1.48
N GLU A 175 -6.22 -2.49 0.79
CA GLU A 175 -6.80 -3.76 0.36
C GLU A 175 -6.13 -4.21 -0.94
N ILE A 176 -5.42 -5.32 -0.90
CA ILE A 176 -4.79 -5.92 -2.08
C ILE A 176 -5.87 -6.60 -2.92
N ARG A 177 -6.08 -6.10 -4.13
CA ARG A 177 -7.10 -6.61 -5.07
C ARG A 177 -6.51 -7.52 -6.13
N GLU A 178 -5.25 -7.29 -6.49
CA GLU A 178 -4.50 -8.09 -7.45
C GLU A 178 -3.17 -8.50 -6.83
N PRO A 179 -2.61 -9.68 -7.20
CA PRO A 179 -1.32 -10.10 -6.70
C PRO A 179 -0.21 -9.11 -7.04
N ILE A 180 0.62 -8.77 -6.06
CA ILE A 180 1.85 -8.01 -6.25
C ILE A 180 3.00 -8.97 -6.02
N HIS A 181 3.88 -9.12 -6.98
CA HIS A 181 5.00 -10.07 -6.93
C HIS A 181 6.32 -9.36 -7.17
N GLN A 182 7.32 -9.77 -6.40
CA GLN A 182 8.68 -9.27 -6.53
C GLN A 182 9.68 -10.38 -6.23
N GLU A 183 10.66 -10.50 -7.11
CA GLU A 183 11.83 -11.38 -6.95
C GLU A 183 13.09 -10.53 -6.96
N SER A 184 14.03 -10.86 -6.09
CA SER A 184 15.34 -10.21 -5.99
C SER A 184 16.43 -11.13 -6.52
N GLY A 185 17.54 -10.54 -7.00
CA GLY A 185 18.63 -11.29 -7.63
C GLY A 185 19.35 -12.32 -6.74
N ASP A 186 19.11 -12.26 -5.41
CA ASP A 186 19.60 -13.24 -4.43
C ASP A 186 18.65 -14.44 -4.20
N GLY A 187 17.56 -14.54 -4.99
CA GLY A 187 16.53 -15.56 -4.89
C GLY A 187 15.49 -15.31 -3.78
N SER A 188 15.48 -14.11 -3.22
CA SER A 188 14.40 -13.70 -2.29
C SER A 188 13.12 -13.39 -3.06
N ILE A 189 11.99 -13.91 -2.58
CA ILE A 189 10.67 -13.71 -3.19
C ILE A 189 9.73 -13.14 -2.16
N VAL A 190 9.01 -12.06 -2.51
CA VAL A 190 7.92 -11.52 -1.71
C VAL A 190 6.71 -11.34 -2.63
N THR A 191 5.60 -11.98 -2.28
CA THR A 191 4.33 -11.89 -3.02
C THR A 191 3.23 -11.53 -2.05
N ILE A 192 2.35 -10.59 -2.44
CA ILE A 192 1.15 -10.27 -1.68
C ILE A 192 -0.05 -10.63 -2.55
N VAL A 193 -0.93 -11.48 -2.03
CA VAL A 193 -2.16 -11.88 -2.71
C VAL A 193 -3.39 -11.35 -1.97
N PRO A 194 -4.54 -11.20 -2.65
CA PRO A 194 -5.78 -10.78 -2.02
C PRO A 194 -6.16 -11.63 -0.80
N SER A 195 -6.52 -10.99 0.30
CA SER A 195 -7.04 -11.62 1.51
C SER A 195 -7.93 -10.66 2.27
N LYS A 196 -8.88 -11.18 3.04
CA LYS A 196 -9.76 -10.38 3.90
C LYS A 196 -9.10 -9.99 5.23
N THR A 197 -7.97 -10.57 5.55
CA THR A 197 -7.20 -10.31 6.77
C THR A 197 -5.74 -10.07 6.41
N PHE A 198 -4.98 -9.44 7.30
CA PHE A 198 -3.52 -9.38 7.17
C PHE A 198 -2.93 -10.71 7.64
N ARG A 199 -2.30 -11.43 6.72
CA ARG A 199 -1.67 -12.72 6.96
C ARG A 199 -0.25 -12.73 6.42
N VAL A 200 0.65 -13.43 7.12
CA VAL A 200 2.03 -13.65 6.66
C VAL A 200 2.34 -15.13 6.60
N SER A 201 3.05 -15.55 5.55
CA SER A 201 3.65 -16.88 5.40
C SER A 201 5.11 -16.69 5.03
N VAL A 202 6.00 -17.17 5.86
CA VAL A 202 7.44 -16.97 5.71
C VAL A 202 8.16 -18.30 5.64
N THR A 203 8.98 -18.46 4.62
CA THR A 203 9.98 -19.52 4.55
C THR A 203 11.37 -18.89 4.74
N ASN A 204 11.97 -19.09 5.91
CA ASN A 204 13.37 -18.77 6.13
C ASN A 204 14.22 -19.85 5.47
N VAL A 205 15.21 -19.45 4.68
CA VAL A 205 16.18 -20.35 4.04
C VAL A 205 17.57 -19.97 4.54
N GLY A 206 18.17 -20.84 5.31
CA GLY A 206 19.53 -20.65 5.80
C GLY A 206 20.59 -21.03 4.77
N PRO A 207 21.88 -20.80 5.07
CA PRO A 207 23.00 -21.20 4.22
C PRO A 207 22.92 -22.68 3.84
N ASP A 208 23.11 -23.00 2.57
CA ASP A 208 23.06 -24.36 2.03
C ASP A 208 21.77 -25.14 2.35
N GLY A 209 20.65 -24.40 2.57
CA GLY A 209 19.37 -24.98 2.94
C GLY A 209 19.24 -25.40 4.41
N ARG A 210 20.28 -25.25 5.22
CA ARG A 210 20.26 -25.54 6.66
C ARG A 210 19.33 -24.56 7.39
N PHE A 211 18.68 -25.03 8.46
CA PHE A 211 17.72 -24.24 9.23
C PHE A 211 16.61 -23.61 8.36
N THR A 212 16.22 -24.30 7.27
CA THR A 212 15.05 -23.92 6.51
C THR A 212 13.81 -24.17 7.36
N GLN A 213 13.05 -23.11 7.63
CA GLN A 213 11.90 -23.13 8.50
C GLN A 213 10.72 -22.40 7.86
N TYR A 214 9.52 -22.84 8.18
CA TYR A 214 8.29 -22.23 7.73
C TYR A 214 7.45 -21.77 8.91
N PHE A 215 6.79 -20.62 8.72
CA PHE A 215 5.81 -20.08 9.65
C PHE A 215 4.67 -19.38 8.87
N SER A 216 3.45 -19.52 9.35
CA SER A 216 2.29 -18.82 8.79
C SER A 216 1.29 -18.49 9.89
N SER A 217 0.83 -17.22 9.91
CA SER A 217 -0.18 -16.75 10.87
C SER A 217 -0.97 -15.57 10.29
N GLU A 218 -2.16 -15.34 10.81
CA GLU A 218 -2.79 -14.03 10.77
C GLU A 218 -2.07 -13.10 11.74
N VAL A 219 -2.12 -11.80 11.44
CA VAL A 219 -1.53 -10.76 12.28
C VAL A 219 -2.66 -10.04 13.02
N THR A 220 -3.11 -10.66 14.12
CA THR A 220 -3.98 -10.02 15.12
C THR A 220 -3.15 -9.70 16.36
N PRO A 221 -3.58 -8.77 17.24
CA PRO A 221 -2.85 -8.46 18.47
C PRO A 221 -2.51 -9.70 19.30
N GLU A 222 -3.45 -10.63 19.46
CA GLU A 222 -3.30 -11.84 20.26
C GLU A 222 -2.28 -12.81 19.63
N LEU A 223 -2.39 -13.05 18.33
CA LEU A 223 -1.47 -13.94 17.61
C LEU A 223 -0.09 -13.30 17.44
N TYR A 224 -0.03 -11.96 17.27
CA TYR A 224 1.26 -11.28 17.24
C TYR A 224 1.98 -11.39 18.59
N GLU A 225 1.30 -11.12 19.70
CA GLU A 225 1.86 -11.21 21.05
C GLU A 225 2.37 -12.63 21.37
N SER A 226 1.57 -13.67 21.05
CA SER A 226 1.89 -15.05 21.43
C SER A 226 2.82 -15.77 20.46
N GLU A 227 2.72 -15.49 19.15
CA GLU A 227 3.34 -16.32 18.11
C GLU A 227 4.50 -15.63 17.38
N ILE A 228 4.55 -14.30 17.35
CA ILE A 228 5.50 -13.54 16.53
C ILE A 228 6.46 -12.72 17.41
N ALA A 229 5.91 -11.88 18.27
CA ALA A 229 6.69 -10.94 19.06
C ALA A 229 7.82 -11.57 19.90
N PRO A 230 7.68 -12.78 20.47
CA PRO A 230 8.74 -13.38 21.25
C PRO A 230 9.92 -13.95 20.45
N ALA A 231 9.82 -14.04 19.13
CA ALA A 231 10.88 -14.61 18.31
C ALA A 231 12.11 -13.70 18.27
N ARG A 232 13.25 -14.24 18.69
CA ARG A 232 14.53 -13.50 18.80
C ARG A 232 15.23 -13.40 17.46
N THR A 233 15.97 -12.29 17.29
CA THR A 233 16.91 -12.13 16.17
C THR A 233 17.99 -13.20 16.20
N PHE A 234 18.45 -13.58 15.02
CA PHE A 234 19.47 -14.60 14.87
C PHE A 234 20.49 -14.20 13.82
N VAL A 235 21.66 -14.79 13.92
CA VAL A 235 22.76 -14.50 13.01
C VAL A 235 23.62 -15.74 12.82
N TYR A 236 24.15 -15.91 11.61
CA TYR A 236 25.16 -16.94 11.35
C TYR A 236 26.53 -16.42 11.78
N TYR A 237 27.26 -17.21 12.56
CA TYR A 237 28.57 -16.84 13.11
C TYR A 237 29.57 -16.43 12.01
N GLU A 238 29.51 -17.10 10.89
CA GLU A 238 30.35 -16.85 9.73
C GLU A 238 30.15 -15.43 9.17
N ASP A 239 28.94 -14.91 9.28
CA ASP A 239 28.59 -13.55 8.83
C ASP A 239 28.98 -12.47 9.85
N VAL A 240 29.00 -12.81 11.13
CA VAL A 240 29.23 -11.85 12.22
C VAL A 240 30.71 -11.69 12.54
N LYS A 241 31.49 -12.77 12.43
CA LYS A 241 32.90 -12.75 12.76
C LYS A 241 33.68 -11.60 12.11
N PRO A 242 33.53 -11.31 10.80
CA PRO A 242 34.20 -10.18 10.17
C PRO A 242 33.78 -8.81 10.74
N LEU A 243 32.55 -8.70 11.30
CA LEU A 243 32.05 -7.48 11.91
C LEU A 243 32.55 -7.29 13.33
N LEU A 244 32.63 -8.37 14.10
CA LEU A 244 33.25 -8.36 15.44
C LEU A 244 34.73 -8.02 15.35
N ASP A 245 35.45 -8.55 14.39
CA ASP A 245 36.86 -8.27 14.15
C ASP A 245 37.11 -6.78 13.80
N LYS A 246 36.10 -6.11 13.24
CA LYS A 246 36.08 -4.68 12.95
C LYS A 246 35.56 -3.81 14.11
N GLY A 247 35.24 -4.40 15.26
CA GLY A 247 34.70 -3.69 16.43
C GLY A 247 33.27 -3.16 16.24
N LEU A 248 32.50 -3.75 15.33
CA LEU A 248 31.07 -3.50 15.12
C LEU A 248 30.22 -4.44 15.99
N ILE A 249 28.91 -4.20 16.10
CA ILE A 249 27.95 -5.00 16.90
C ILE A 249 28.35 -5.03 18.39
N LYS A 250 28.67 -3.87 18.94
CA LYS A 250 29.19 -3.73 20.32
C LYS A 250 28.20 -4.14 21.41
N GLY A 251 26.88 -4.09 21.14
CA GLY A 251 25.81 -4.48 22.06
C GLY A 251 25.32 -5.91 21.85
N GLY A 252 25.85 -6.64 20.86
CA GLY A 252 25.44 -8.02 20.56
C GLY A 252 25.98 -9.02 21.56
N SER A 253 25.12 -9.89 22.08
CA SER A 253 25.47 -10.97 23.01
C SER A 253 24.49 -12.14 22.85
N LEU A 254 24.81 -13.30 23.47
CA LEU A 254 23.89 -14.42 23.52
C LEU A 254 22.62 -14.13 24.35
N GLU A 255 22.56 -12.98 25.03
CA GLU A 255 21.35 -12.54 25.75
C GLU A 255 20.30 -11.95 24.83
N ASN A 256 20.74 -11.36 23.70
CA ASN A 256 19.88 -10.62 22.78
C ASN A 256 19.94 -11.11 21.32
N ALA A 257 20.64 -12.19 21.03
CA ALA A 257 20.66 -12.81 19.73
C ALA A 257 20.90 -14.33 19.82
N VAL A 258 20.29 -15.07 18.91
CA VAL A 258 20.59 -16.46 18.68
C VAL A 258 21.72 -16.56 17.66
N VAL A 259 22.83 -17.23 17.99
CA VAL A 259 23.96 -17.40 17.08
C VAL A 259 23.99 -18.83 16.55
N VAL A 260 24.03 -18.96 15.23
CA VAL A 260 24.14 -20.25 14.54
C VAL A 260 25.56 -20.44 14.05
N ARG A 261 26.24 -21.50 14.51
CA ARG A 261 27.60 -21.85 14.09
C ARG A 261 27.63 -23.27 13.54
N GLY A 262 27.84 -23.41 12.25
CA GLY A 262 27.73 -24.71 11.60
C GLY A 262 26.32 -25.30 11.78
N ASN A 263 26.18 -26.39 12.48
CA ASN A 263 24.89 -27.04 12.82
C ASN A 263 24.44 -26.80 14.29
N GLU A 264 25.19 -26.00 15.02
CA GLU A 264 24.89 -25.72 16.44
C GLU A 264 24.18 -24.39 16.57
N VAL A 265 23.19 -24.35 17.46
CA VAL A 265 22.48 -23.15 17.86
C VAL A 265 22.95 -22.75 19.26
N MET A 266 23.50 -21.56 19.38
CA MET A 266 24.01 -21.01 20.64
C MET A 266 23.12 -19.83 21.05
N SER A 267 22.61 -19.88 22.25
CA SER A 267 21.85 -18.80 22.90
C SER A 267 21.85 -18.99 24.40
N LYS A 268 21.55 -17.95 25.17
CA LYS A 268 21.45 -18.03 26.63
C LYS A 268 20.33 -18.99 27.08
N GLU A 269 19.22 -18.99 26.37
CA GLU A 269 18.05 -19.81 26.62
C GLU A 269 17.79 -20.73 25.43
N ALA A 270 17.10 -21.86 25.63
CA ALA A 270 16.64 -22.69 24.52
C ALA A 270 15.81 -21.85 23.49
N LEU A 271 15.71 -22.34 22.26
CA LEU A 271 14.82 -21.75 21.29
C LEU A 271 13.39 -21.70 21.84
N ARG A 272 12.73 -20.55 21.72
CA ARG A 272 11.34 -20.34 22.17
C ARG A 272 10.34 -21.10 21.31
N TYR A 273 10.71 -21.33 20.06
CA TYR A 273 9.92 -22.08 19.07
C TYR A 273 10.85 -22.94 18.22
N SER A 274 10.38 -24.10 17.79
CA SER A 274 11.13 -24.96 16.85
C SER A 274 11.42 -24.27 15.49
N ASN A 275 10.62 -23.27 15.13
CA ASN A 275 10.73 -22.46 13.92
C ASN A 275 10.94 -20.95 14.23
N GLU A 276 11.73 -20.67 15.28
CA GLU A 276 11.93 -19.29 15.78
C GLU A 276 12.50 -18.37 14.72
N PHE A 277 13.38 -18.86 13.84
CA PHE A 277 13.98 -18.04 12.76
C PHE A 277 12.95 -17.57 11.73
N ALA A 278 12.02 -18.45 11.31
CA ALA A 278 10.96 -18.06 10.40
C ALA A 278 9.97 -17.08 11.05
N ARG A 279 9.72 -17.20 12.36
CA ARG A 279 8.89 -16.26 13.12
C ARG A 279 9.54 -14.89 13.25
N HIS A 280 10.86 -14.86 13.51
CA HIS A 280 11.60 -13.61 13.55
C HIS A 280 11.60 -12.93 12.17
N LYS A 281 11.78 -13.69 11.09
CA LYS A 281 11.65 -13.14 9.74
C LYS A 281 10.23 -12.63 9.42
N ALA A 282 9.19 -13.19 10.02
CA ALA A 282 7.84 -12.64 9.93
C ALA A 282 7.70 -11.32 10.72
N LEU A 283 8.35 -11.21 11.88
CA LEU A 283 8.43 -9.99 12.67
C LEU A 283 9.08 -8.85 11.85
N ASP A 284 10.27 -9.09 11.28
CA ASP A 284 10.98 -8.15 10.41
C ASP A 284 10.11 -7.70 9.24
N LEU A 285 9.50 -8.67 8.55
CA LEU A 285 8.63 -8.43 7.39
C LEU A 285 7.45 -7.51 7.73
N ILE A 286 6.80 -7.71 8.87
CA ILE A 286 5.68 -6.86 9.33
C ILE A 286 6.14 -5.42 9.57
N GLY A 287 7.28 -5.23 10.23
CA GLY A 287 7.87 -3.92 10.50
C GLY A 287 8.25 -3.18 9.23
N ASP A 288 8.99 -3.85 8.34
CA ASP A 288 9.44 -3.27 7.08
C ASP A 288 8.29 -2.92 6.13
N LEU A 289 7.27 -3.78 6.03
CA LEU A 289 6.10 -3.54 5.19
C LEU A 289 5.25 -2.35 5.67
N MET A 290 5.22 -2.09 6.98
CA MET A 290 4.50 -0.93 7.52
C MET A 290 5.10 0.40 7.08
N LEU A 291 6.35 0.44 6.65
CA LEU A 291 6.98 1.60 6.04
C LEU A 291 6.28 2.04 4.74
N SER A 292 5.41 1.22 4.15
CA SER A 292 4.49 1.68 3.08
C SER A 292 3.51 2.76 3.54
N GLY A 293 3.43 3.03 4.85
CA GLY A 293 2.58 4.05 5.47
C GLY A 293 1.13 3.64 5.68
N LYS A 294 0.77 2.37 5.41
CA LYS A 294 -0.60 1.84 5.55
C LYS A 294 -0.59 0.39 6.00
N ARG A 295 -1.63 0.02 6.76
CA ARG A 295 -1.92 -1.38 7.02
C ARG A 295 -2.33 -2.09 5.74
N ILE A 296 -1.85 -3.31 5.57
CA ILE A 296 -2.16 -4.14 4.41
C ILE A 296 -3.28 -5.12 4.77
N LEU A 297 -4.32 -5.21 3.94
CA LEU A 297 -5.26 -6.33 3.90
C LEU A 297 -4.86 -7.21 2.73
N GLY A 298 -4.18 -8.29 3.03
CA GLY A 298 -3.59 -9.18 2.04
C GLY A 298 -2.83 -10.31 2.72
N HIS A 299 -2.54 -11.37 1.99
CA HIS A 299 -1.68 -12.45 2.43
C HIS A 299 -0.29 -12.30 1.83
N VAL A 300 0.68 -11.98 2.67
CA VAL A 300 2.09 -11.85 2.29
C VAL A 300 2.75 -13.21 2.37
N ILE A 301 3.32 -13.67 1.25
CA ILE A 301 4.07 -14.92 1.13
C ILE A 301 5.51 -14.56 0.79
N ALA A 302 6.43 -14.88 1.69
CA ALA A 302 7.83 -14.51 1.55
C ALA A 302 8.73 -15.75 1.65
N VAL A 303 9.64 -15.89 0.70
CA VAL A 303 10.70 -16.91 0.71
C VAL A 303 12.03 -16.18 0.80
N LYS A 304 12.85 -16.56 1.80
CA LYS A 304 14.14 -15.93 2.09
C LYS A 304 14.03 -14.39 2.27
N PRO A 305 13.03 -13.89 3.07
CA PRO A 305 12.87 -12.46 3.26
C PRO A 305 14.08 -11.83 3.96
N GLY A 306 14.29 -10.56 3.69
CA GLY A 306 15.29 -9.71 4.32
C GLY A 306 14.90 -8.25 4.19
N HIS A 307 15.56 -7.33 4.90
CA HIS A 307 15.18 -5.91 4.93
C HIS A 307 15.17 -5.27 3.54
N GLY A 308 16.11 -5.64 2.64
CA GLY A 308 16.14 -5.17 1.26
C GLY A 308 14.87 -5.53 0.48
N PRO A 309 14.58 -6.83 0.25
CA PRO A 309 13.35 -7.27 -0.42
C PRO A 309 12.07 -6.77 0.26
N ASN A 310 12.02 -6.73 1.59
CA ASN A 310 10.86 -6.28 2.35
C ASN A 310 10.55 -4.80 2.10
N THR A 311 11.54 -3.92 2.25
CA THR A 311 11.40 -2.47 2.04
C THR A 311 11.13 -2.14 0.57
N GLN A 312 11.69 -2.89 -0.36
CA GLN A 312 11.41 -2.77 -1.78
C GLN A 312 9.95 -3.13 -2.09
N MET A 313 9.39 -4.17 -1.44
CA MET A 313 7.96 -4.48 -1.53
C MET A 313 7.11 -3.38 -0.89
N ALA A 314 7.51 -2.80 0.25
CA ALA A 314 6.83 -1.66 0.86
C ALA A 314 6.77 -0.45 -0.09
N ALA A 315 7.87 -0.15 -0.80
CA ALA A 315 7.92 0.90 -1.81
C ALA A 315 6.98 0.60 -3.00
N THR A 316 6.91 -0.65 -3.42
CA THR A 316 6.00 -1.08 -4.49
C THR A 316 4.55 -0.92 -4.07
N VAL A 317 4.17 -1.38 -2.88
CA VAL A 317 2.81 -1.20 -2.31
C VAL A 317 2.44 0.28 -2.23
N LYS A 318 3.34 1.14 -1.72
CA LYS A 318 3.13 2.58 -1.63
C LYS A 318 2.91 3.21 -3.01
N ARG A 319 3.71 2.83 -4.01
CA ARG A 319 3.59 3.31 -5.39
C ARG A 319 2.28 2.87 -6.03
N GLU A 320 1.90 1.60 -5.92
CA GLU A 320 0.63 1.09 -6.46
C GLU A 320 -0.57 1.78 -5.77
N TYR A 321 -0.50 2.02 -4.46
CA TYR A 321 -1.51 2.79 -3.75
C TYR A 321 -1.62 4.22 -4.28
N SER A 322 -0.50 4.89 -4.47
CA SER A 322 -0.48 6.26 -5.01
C SER A 322 -1.04 6.30 -6.43
N ARG A 323 -0.70 5.29 -7.25
CA ARG A 323 -1.24 5.11 -8.59
C ARG A 323 -2.75 4.88 -8.56
N MET A 324 -3.27 4.01 -7.71
CA MET A 324 -4.71 3.76 -7.59
C MET A 324 -5.50 4.97 -7.06
N ARG A 325 -4.91 5.78 -6.18
CA ARG A 325 -5.55 7.05 -5.74
C ARG A 325 -5.57 8.11 -6.84
N SER A 326 -4.61 8.09 -7.75
CA SER A 326 -4.61 8.93 -8.94
C SER A 326 -5.47 8.34 -10.06
N MET A 327 -5.75 7.04 -10.03
CA MET A 327 -6.77 6.43 -10.86
C MET A 327 -8.13 6.79 -10.27
N VAL A 328 -8.90 7.56 -11.01
CA VAL A 328 -10.34 7.63 -10.78
C VAL A 328 -10.86 6.20 -10.97
N PRO A 329 -11.74 5.69 -10.07
CA PRO A 329 -12.33 4.38 -10.27
C PRO A 329 -12.81 4.28 -11.72
N PRO A 330 -12.61 3.13 -12.40
CA PRO A 330 -13.17 2.95 -13.73
C PRO A 330 -14.64 3.33 -13.64
N ILE A 331 -15.03 4.31 -14.43
CA ILE A 331 -16.43 4.75 -14.46
C ILE A 331 -17.19 3.51 -14.86
N ASN A 332 -17.98 3.00 -13.93
CA ASN A 332 -18.82 1.84 -14.19
C ASN A 332 -19.89 2.34 -15.16
N ILE A 333 -19.59 2.22 -16.47
CA ILE A 333 -20.57 2.56 -17.51
C ILE A 333 -21.72 1.60 -17.26
N PRO A 334 -22.90 2.06 -16.82
CA PRO A 334 -24.04 1.18 -16.70
C PRO A 334 -24.23 0.52 -18.07
N LYS A 335 -24.25 -0.81 -18.11
CA LYS A 335 -24.66 -1.56 -19.31
C LYS A 335 -26.14 -1.30 -19.50
N GLY A 336 -26.48 -0.21 -20.16
CA GLY A 336 -27.85 0.26 -20.34
C GLY A 336 -27.82 1.77 -20.50
N GLU A 337 -28.77 2.30 -21.09
CA GLU A 337 -29.18 3.63 -21.48
C GLU A 337 -28.31 4.80 -20.97
N ALA A 338 -27.76 5.55 -21.93
CA ALA A 338 -27.23 6.88 -21.65
C ALA A 338 -28.30 7.70 -20.91
N VAL A 339 -27.93 8.46 -19.87
CA VAL A 339 -28.86 9.37 -19.21
C VAL A 339 -29.35 10.44 -20.18
N LEU A 340 -28.43 10.90 -21.07
CA LEU A 340 -28.75 11.69 -22.25
C LEU A 340 -28.01 11.13 -23.45
N ASP A 341 -28.74 10.77 -24.51
CA ASP A 341 -28.15 10.38 -25.78
C ASP A 341 -27.77 11.62 -26.61
N ILE A 342 -27.24 11.40 -27.79
CA ILE A 342 -26.81 12.50 -28.69
C ILE A 342 -27.98 13.41 -29.07
N HIS A 343 -29.18 12.90 -29.24
CA HIS A 343 -30.35 13.72 -29.60
C HIS A 343 -30.75 14.64 -28.45
N ASP A 344 -30.61 14.19 -27.24
CA ASP A 344 -30.87 15.00 -26.05
C ASP A 344 -29.77 16.05 -25.82
N VAL A 345 -28.51 15.67 -26.01
CA VAL A 345 -27.39 16.64 -26.00
C VAL A 345 -27.59 17.75 -27.04
N LEU A 346 -28.04 17.40 -28.26
CA LEU A 346 -28.32 18.36 -29.32
C LEU A 346 -29.51 19.32 -29.02
N LYS A 347 -30.41 18.95 -28.11
CA LYS A 347 -31.49 19.83 -27.64
C LYS A 347 -31.00 20.85 -26.62
N ILE A 348 -29.94 20.49 -25.87
CA ILE A 348 -29.38 21.31 -24.78
C ILE A 348 -28.26 22.22 -25.31
N LEU A 349 -27.31 21.65 -26.08
CA LEU A 349 -26.16 22.38 -26.62
C LEU A 349 -26.46 22.94 -28.01
N PRO A 350 -26.09 24.21 -28.27
CA PRO A 350 -26.22 24.81 -29.63
C PRO A 350 -25.16 24.29 -30.61
N HIS A 351 -24.09 23.68 -30.11
CA HIS A 351 -22.96 23.18 -30.91
C HIS A 351 -23.39 22.12 -31.94
N ARG A 352 -22.78 22.13 -33.12
CA ARG A 352 -23.00 21.20 -34.21
C ARG A 352 -21.65 20.76 -34.79
N TYR A 353 -21.68 19.76 -35.68
CA TYR A 353 -20.50 19.33 -36.41
C TYR A 353 -19.83 20.54 -37.13
N PRO A 354 -18.49 20.67 -37.07
CA PRO A 354 -17.51 19.75 -36.46
C PRO A 354 -17.18 20.09 -35.00
N PHE A 355 -17.91 20.98 -34.33
CA PHE A 355 -17.55 21.53 -33.02
C PHE A 355 -18.33 20.95 -31.84
N LEU A 356 -19.18 19.96 -32.08
CA LEU A 356 -19.82 19.21 -31.02
C LEU A 356 -18.87 18.09 -30.52
N LEU A 357 -18.39 18.19 -29.27
CA LEU A 357 -17.39 17.32 -28.67
C LEU A 357 -17.93 16.48 -27.51
N VAL A 358 -19.25 16.25 -27.48
CA VAL A 358 -19.92 15.40 -26.46
C VAL A 358 -20.82 14.41 -27.20
N ASP A 359 -20.56 13.11 -27.03
CA ASP A 359 -21.34 12.05 -27.66
C ASP A 359 -22.56 11.63 -26.82
N ARG A 360 -22.43 11.66 -25.49
CA ARG A 360 -23.51 11.34 -24.54
C ARG A 360 -23.17 11.81 -23.13
N ILE A 361 -24.17 11.89 -22.26
CA ILE A 361 -24.00 12.00 -20.80
C ILE A 361 -24.39 10.66 -20.17
N ILE A 362 -23.55 10.14 -19.30
CA ILE A 362 -23.71 8.81 -18.69
C ILE A 362 -24.13 8.87 -17.22
N ASP A 363 -23.91 10.02 -16.56
CA ASP A 363 -24.25 10.15 -15.15
C ASP A 363 -24.48 11.61 -14.73
N PHE A 364 -25.37 11.80 -13.74
CA PHE A 364 -25.56 13.04 -13.01
C PHE A 364 -25.62 12.79 -11.50
N GLU A 365 -24.82 13.50 -10.72
CA GLU A 365 -24.97 13.60 -9.27
C GLU A 365 -25.77 14.88 -8.94
N GLY A 366 -27.09 14.77 -8.91
CA GLY A 366 -27.98 15.90 -8.73
C GLY A 366 -27.76 16.98 -9.77
N ASP A 367 -27.69 18.25 -9.34
CA ASP A 367 -27.44 19.41 -10.18
C ASP A 367 -26.01 19.94 -10.11
N THR A 368 -25.13 19.21 -9.45
CA THR A 368 -23.77 19.68 -9.16
C THR A 368 -22.70 19.00 -9.95
N LYS A 369 -22.93 17.76 -10.44
CA LYS A 369 -21.94 17.04 -11.23
C LYS A 369 -22.57 16.31 -12.40
N CYS A 370 -21.79 16.12 -13.46
CA CYS A 370 -22.12 15.20 -14.55
C CYS A 370 -20.87 14.59 -15.17
N THR A 371 -21.07 13.46 -15.84
CA THR A 371 -20.04 12.78 -16.61
C THR A 371 -20.49 12.61 -18.05
N GLY A 372 -19.73 13.19 -18.98
CA GLY A 372 -19.91 13.06 -20.42
C GLY A 372 -18.88 12.14 -21.05
N ILE A 373 -19.18 11.68 -22.27
CA ILE A 373 -18.27 10.88 -23.11
C ILE A 373 -18.02 11.59 -24.43
N LYS A 374 -16.72 11.60 -24.86
CA LYS A 374 -16.28 11.87 -26.21
C LYS A 374 -15.44 10.71 -26.72
N ASN A 375 -15.89 10.03 -27.78
CA ASN A 375 -15.08 9.05 -28.48
C ASN A 375 -14.16 9.76 -29.47
N VAL A 376 -12.86 9.57 -29.31
CA VAL A 376 -11.84 10.20 -30.14
C VAL A 376 -11.53 9.27 -31.31
N THR A 377 -12.16 9.52 -32.46
CA THR A 377 -11.94 8.68 -33.66
C THR A 377 -10.92 9.31 -34.61
N MET A 378 -10.26 8.50 -35.44
CA MET A 378 -9.32 9.00 -36.46
C MET A 378 -10.01 9.92 -37.52
N ASN A 379 -11.34 9.89 -37.60
CA ASN A 379 -12.13 10.71 -38.49
C ASN A 379 -12.38 12.14 -38.01
N GLU A 380 -11.84 12.52 -36.86
CA GLU A 380 -11.96 13.88 -36.35
C GLU A 380 -11.23 14.88 -37.29
N PRO A 381 -11.87 16.03 -37.65
CA PRO A 381 -11.36 16.94 -38.65
C PRO A 381 -10.05 17.65 -38.29
N PHE A 382 -9.63 17.60 -37.04
CA PHE A 382 -8.40 18.22 -36.58
C PHE A 382 -7.14 17.35 -36.74
N PHE A 383 -7.26 16.02 -36.88
CA PHE A 383 -6.10 15.13 -36.94
C PHE A 383 -5.23 15.30 -38.20
N PRO A 384 -5.78 15.59 -39.40
CA PRO A 384 -4.92 15.86 -40.54
C PRO A 384 -3.95 17.01 -40.36
N GLY A 385 -4.28 17.98 -39.50
CA GLY A 385 -3.46 19.16 -39.21
C GLY A 385 -2.69 19.08 -37.87
N HIS A 386 -3.07 18.22 -36.93
CA HIS A 386 -2.51 18.22 -35.58
C HIS A 386 -2.07 16.81 -35.09
N PHE A 387 -0.97 16.22 -35.58
CA PHE A 387 -0.01 16.70 -36.59
C PHE A 387 0.08 15.67 -37.72
N PRO A 388 0.48 16.03 -38.95
CA PRO A 388 0.67 15.06 -40.01
C PRO A 388 1.60 13.92 -39.60
N GLY A 389 1.10 12.68 -39.72
CA GLY A 389 1.85 11.46 -39.28
C GLY A 389 1.95 11.22 -37.78
N HIS A 390 1.48 12.15 -36.93
CA HIS A 390 1.47 12.01 -35.47
C HIS A 390 0.16 12.59 -34.86
N PRO A 391 -0.98 11.91 -35.04
CA PRO A 391 -2.28 12.43 -34.63
C PRO A 391 -2.40 12.50 -33.10
N VAL A 392 -2.64 13.71 -32.59
CA VAL A 392 -2.88 14.00 -31.17
C VAL A 392 -4.09 14.95 -31.09
N MET A 393 -5.04 14.66 -30.19
CA MET A 393 -6.16 15.59 -29.97
C MET A 393 -5.63 16.91 -29.40
N PRO A 394 -5.93 18.06 -30.00
CA PRO A 394 -5.51 19.36 -29.47
C PRO A 394 -5.95 19.54 -28.00
N GLY A 395 -5.04 19.97 -27.12
CA GLY A 395 -5.37 20.20 -25.72
C GLY A 395 -6.48 21.23 -25.54
N VAL A 396 -6.55 22.25 -26.40
CA VAL A 396 -7.62 23.27 -26.39
C VAL A 396 -8.98 22.67 -26.70
N LEU A 397 -9.07 21.61 -27.53
CA LEU A 397 -10.32 20.91 -27.80
C LEU A 397 -10.74 19.97 -26.66
N GLN A 398 -9.80 19.47 -25.88
CA GLN A 398 -10.13 18.78 -24.61
C GLN A 398 -10.76 19.77 -23.62
N LEU A 399 -10.24 21.01 -23.56
CA LEU A 399 -10.81 22.07 -22.73
C LEU A 399 -12.21 22.45 -23.22
N GLU A 400 -12.42 22.54 -24.52
CA GLU A 400 -13.74 22.79 -25.13
C GLU A 400 -14.73 21.65 -24.80
N ALA A 401 -14.29 20.39 -24.87
CA ALA A 401 -15.13 19.25 -24.47
C ALA A 401 -15.55 19.33 -22.99
N MET A 402 -14.63 19.75 -22.10
CA MET A 402 -14.96 20.03 -20.69
C MET A 402 -15.98 21.17 -20.57
N ALA A 403 -15.84 22.22 -21.36
CA ALA A 403 -16.75 23.36 -21.39
C ALA A 403 -18.17 22.95 -21.84
N GLN A 404 -18.25 22.09 -22.85
CA GLN A 404 -19.54 21.57 -23.33
C GLN A 404 -20.24 20.69 -22.33
N VAL A 405 -19.54 19.76 -21.66
CA VAL A 405 -20.11 18.93 -20.57
C VAL A 405 -20.55 19.81 -19.40
N SER A 406 -19.76 20.81 -19.02
CA SER A 406 -20.14 21.80 -18.01
C SER A 406 -21.38 22.59 -18.40
N SER A 407 -21.50 22.95 -19.71
CA SER A 407 -22.66 23.64 -20.24
C SER A 407 -23.92 22.78 -20.21
N VAL A 408 -23.82 21.48 -20.53
CA VAL A 408 -24.96 20.54 -20.37
C VAL A 408 -25.49 20.57 -18.96
N LEU A 409 -24.59 20.48 -17.95
CA LEU A 409 -24.96 20.48 -16.53
C LEU A 409 -25.76 21.74 -16.14
N MET A 410 -25.41 22.88 -16.70
CA MET A 410 -26.07 24.17 -16.39
C MET A 410 -27.30 24.44 -17.24
N LEU A 411 -27.25 24.14 -18.56
CA LEU A 411 -28.30 24.48 -19.52
C LEU A 411 -29.49 23.51 -19.48
N ARG A 412 -29.34 22.31 -18.94
CA ARG A 412 -30.46 21.36 -18.79
C ARG A 412 -31.55 21.83 -17.82
N LYS A 413 -31.26 22.83 -16.98
CA LYS A 413 -32.22 23.39 -16.04
C LYS A 413 -33.31 24.16 -16.74
N PRO A 414 -34.59 24.02 -16.37
CA PRO A 414 -35.71 24.71 -17.03
C PRO A 414 -35.52 26.23 -17.16
N GLU A 415 -34.98 26.88 -16.12
CA GLU A 415 -34.72 28.31 -16.07
C GLU A 415 -33.61 28.79 -17.02
N ASN A 416 -32.83 27.86 -17.55
CA ASN A 416 -31.72 28.13 -18.48
C ASN A 416 -31.99 27.65 -19.92
N GLN A 417 -33.18 27.14 -20.17
CA GLN A 417 -33.57 26.66 -21.49
C GLN A 417 -33.50 27.76 -22.53
N GLY A 418 -32.87 27.51 -23.68
CA GLY A 418 -32.68 28.50 -24.74
C GLY A 418 -31.58 29.52 -24.49
N LYS A 419 -30.78 29.40 -23.44
CA LYS A 419 -29.59 30.22 -23.23
C LYS A 419 -28.36 29.59 -23.85
N ILE A 420 -27.32 30.39 -24.06
CA ILE A 420 -26.01 29.99 -24.55
C ILE A 420 -24.99 30.25 -23.44
N GLY A 421 -24.07 29.30 -23.25
CA GLY A 421 -22.94 29.47 -22.35
C GLY A 421 -21.75 30.11 -23.08
N TYR A 422 -21.46 31.38 -22.80
CA TYR A 422 -20.25 32.02 -23.28
C TYR A 422 -19.09 31.76 -22.37
N PHE A 423 -18.00 31.25 -22.93
CA PHE A 423 -16.77 30.96 -22.21
C PHE A 423 -16.07 32.27 -21.78
N MET A 424 -15.79 32.46 -20.49
CA MET A 424 -15.20 33.69 -19.96
C MET A 424 -13.72 33.54 -19.58
N SER A 425 -13.39 32.47 -18.87
CA SER A 425 -12.00 32.19 -18.47
C SER A 425 -11.77 30.71 -18.22
N ALA A 426 -10.50 30.31 -18.39
CA ALA A 426 -9.99 29.03 -17.93
C ALA A 426 -8.80 29.26 -16.99
N ASP A 427 -8.85 28.67 -15.83
CA ASP A 427 -7.83 28.78 -14.79
C ASP A 427 -7.29 27.39 -14.43
N SER A 428 -6.05 27.31 -13.96
CA SER A 428 -5.42 26.07 -13.50
C SER A 428 -5.43 24.91 -14.51
N VAL A 429 -5.39 25.25 -15.81
CA VAL A 429 -5.44 24.25 -16.89
C VAL A 429 -4.12 23.48 -16.96
N LYS A 430 -4.22 22.14 -16.99
CA LYS A 430 -3.07 21.24 -17.10
C LYS A 430 -3.37 20.12 -18.08
N TRP A 431 -2.43 19.83 -18.96
CA TRP A 431 -2.40 18.65 -19.82
C TRP A 431 -1.30 17.72 -19.32
N ARG A 432 -1.64 16.47 -19.04
CA ARG A 432 -0.74 15.52 -18.39
C ARG A 432 -0.24 14.45 -19.34
N ARG A 433 -1.05 14.14 -20.35
CA ARG A 433 -0.80 13.07 -21.30
C ARG A 433 -1.49 13.36 -22.65
N PRO A 434 -0.89 12.98 -23.80
CA PRO A 434 -1.56 13.09 -25.10
C PRO A 434 -2.79 12.18 -25.14
N VAL A 435 -3.80 12.65 -25.88
CA VAL A 435 -5.02 11.90 -26.23
C VAL A 435 -4.93 11.55 -27.70
N LEU A 436 -5.08 10.27 -28.03
CA LEU A 436 -4.82 9.71 -29.34
C LEU A 436 -6.11 9.17 -29.98
N PRO A 437 -6.14 8.98 -31.32
CA PRO A 437 -7.22 8.24 -31.96
C PRO A 437 -7.41 6.85 -31.36
N GLY A 438 -8.65 6.48 -31.04
CA GLY A 438 -9.01 5.24 -30.35
C GLY A 438 -9.26 5.42 -28.84
N ASP A 439 -8.85 6.54 -28.25
CA ASP A 439 -9.19 6.85 -26.86
C ASP A 439 -10.67 7.22 -26.71
N THR A 440 -11.22 6.92 -25.52
CA THR A 440 -12.50 7.45 -25.07
C THR A 440 -12.25 8.39 -23.91
N LEU A 441 -12.60 9.67 -24.08
CA LEU A 441 -12.57 10.66 -23.00
C LEU A 441 -13.80 10.51 -22.13
N PHE A 442 -13.60 10.27 -20.85
CA PHE A 442 -14.59 10.49 -19.81
C PHE A 442 -14.37 11.90 -19.26
N ILE A 443 -15.40 12.72 -19.30
CA ILE A 443 -15.32 14.14 -18.97
C ILE A 443 -16.20 14.38 -17.75
N GLU A 444 -15.58 14.58 -16.60
CA GLU A 444 -16.27 14.90 -15.37
C GLU A 444 -16.32 16.41 -15.18
N ALA A 445 -17.48 16.96 -14.88
CA ALA A 445 -17.69 18.37 -14.57
C ALA A 445 -18.42 18.54 -13.24
N GLU A 446 -17.92 19.41 -12.38
CA GLU A 446 -18.48 19.75 -11.07
C GLU A 446 -18.67 21.26 -10.94
N VAL A 447 -19.86 21.69 -10.51
CA VAL A 447 -20.15 23.11 -10.23
C VAL A 447 -19.43 23.53 -8.94
N ILE A 448 -18.54 24.52 -9.05
CA ILE A 448 -17.90 25.15 -7.89
C ILE A 448 -18.81 26.26 -7.35
N LYS A 449 -19.41 27.07 -8.24
CA LYS A 449 -20.18 28.25 -7.87
C LYS A 449 -21.09 28.72 -8.98
N ILE A 450 -22.26 29.21 -8.61
CA ILE A 450 -23.18 29.94 -9.50
C ILE A 450 -23.54 31.26 -8.84
N ARG A 451 -23.46 32.37 -9.60
CA ARG A 451 -23.92 33.70 -9.19
C ARG A 451 -24.66 34.37 -10.34
N GLY A 452 -25.97 34.45 -10.23
CA GLY A 452 -26.84 34.99 -11.32
C GLY A 452 -26.63 34.18 -12.61
N SER A 453 -26.22 34.86 -13.67
CA SER A 453 -25.94 34.26 -14.98
C SER A 453 -24.50 33.69 -15.11
N ILE A 454 -23.65 33.80 -14.08
CA ILE A 454 -22.26 33.33 -14.14
C ILE A 454 -22.12 32.03 -13.40
N GLY A 455 -21.62 30.98 -14.09
CA GLY A 455 -21.25 29.68 -13.53
C GLY A 455 -19.75 29.46 -13.53
N GLN A 456 -19.24 28.80 -12.51
CA GLN A 456 -17.86 28.29 -12.44
C GLN A 456 -17.89 26.80 -12.17
N THR A 457 -17.17 26.04 -12.99
CA THR A 457 -17.04 24.58 -12.89
C THR A 457 -15.58 24.18 -12.80
N ARG A 458 -15.32 23.03 -12.16
CA ARG A 458 -14.08 22.28 -12.30
C ARG A 458 -14.37 21.10 -13.18
N ALA A 459 -13.50 20.86 -14.17
CA ALA A 459 -13.67 19.72 -15.04
C ALA A 459 -12.33 19.00 -15.29
N ARG A 460 -12.42 17.71 -15.63
CA ARG A 460 -11.28 16.89 -15.97
C ARG A 460 -11.64 15.84 -17.03
N CYS A 461 -10.70 15.56 -17.89
CA CYS A 461 -10.78 14.49 -18.88
C CYS A 461 -9.95 13.28 -18.40
N LEU A 462 -10.52 12.10 -18.57
CA LEU A 462 -9.87 10.84 -18.23
C LEU A 462 -9.86 9.89 -19.42
N VAL A 463 -8.77 9.14 -19.57
CA VAL A 463 -8.63 8.01 -20.50
C VAL A 463 -8.17 6.81 -19.69
N ASN A 464 -8.89 5.69 -19.79
CA ASN A 464 -8.60 4.47 -19.02
C ASN A 464 -8.46 4.69 -17.49
N GLY A 465 -9.25 5.64 -16.94
CA GLY A 465 -9.23 6.00 -15.52
C GLY A 465 -8.10 6.94 -15.09
N GLU A 466 -7.21 7.36 -16.00
CA GLU A 466 -6.15 8.35 -15.72
C GLU A 466 -6.52 9.73 -16.19
N VAL A 467 -6.30 10.76 -15.35
CA VAL A 467 -6.53 12.15 -15.72
C VAL A 467 -5.51 12.57 -16.78
N VAL A 468 -6.02 12.91 -17.99
CA VAL A 468 -5.21 13.39 -19.12
C VAL A 468 -5.17 14.91 -19.20
N SER A 469 -6.25 15.59 -18.77
CA SER A 469 -6.30 17.05 -18.64
C SER A 469 -7.31 17.48 -17.58
N GLU A 470 -7.15 18.70 -17.05
CA GLU A 470 -8.03 19.29 -16.04
C GLU A 470 -8.01 20.82 -16.13
N GLY A 471 -9.05 21.48 -15.58
CA GLY A 471 -9.11 22.93 -15.49
C GLY A 471 -10.34 23.43 -14.73
N GLU A 472 -10.33 24.72 -14.38
CA GLU A 472 -11.48 25.46 -13.86
C GLU A 472 -11.98 26.41 -14.93
N LEU A 473 -13.29 26.42 -15.17
CA LEU A 473 -13.93 27.09 -16.28
C LEU A 473 -14.99 28.04 -15.77
N LYS A 474 -15.09 29.25 -16.35
CA LYS A 474 -16.17 30.22 -16.08
C LYS A 474 -16.97 30.49 -17.32
N PHE A 475 -18.27 30.58 -17.14
CA PHE A 475 -19.24 30.83 -18.21
C PHE A 475 -20.21 31.91 -17.80
N ALA A 476 -20.66 32.70 -18.80
CA ALA A 476 -21.84 33.55 -18.69
C ALA A 476 -22.99 32.92 -19.48
N LEU A 477 -24.14 32.71 -18.86
CA LEU A 477 -25.36 32.27 -19.51
C LEU A 477 -26.07 33.47 -20.07
N VAL A 478 -26.21 33.55 -21.40
CA VAL A 478 -26.80 34.66 -22.15
C VAL A 478 -28.02 34.13 -22.90
N ALA A 479 -29.10 34.92 -22.98
CA ALA A 479 -30.22 34.60 -23.85
C ALA A 479 -29.75 34.56 -25.32
N SER A 480 -30.19 33.54 -26.08
CA SER A 480 -29.88 33.39 -27.49
C SER A 480 -30.67 34.36 -28.38
#